data_83f75f3e4f8c0cda6842805484dac969
#
_entry.id   83f75f3e4f8c0cda6842805484dac969
#
_cell.length_a   1.000
_cell.length_b   1.000
_cell.length_c   1.000
_cell.angle_alpha   90.00
_cell.angle_beta   90.00
_cell.angle_gamma   90.00
#
_symmetry.space_group_name_H-M   'P 1'
#
loop_
_entity.id
_entity.type
_entity.pdbx_description
1 polymer ?
#
loop_
_entity_poly.entity_id
_entity_poly.type
_entity_poly.pdbx_seq_one_letter_code
_entity_poly.pdbx_strand_id
1 'polypeptide(L)'
;MTEPHVSIRKEGAVGVMTFNRPKTMNTLDVPMVLAMEKALTELETDSEVRVLVITGCDDRTFVAGGNIADLNSRRGLAHYQDFALVIHRVFRRFEECAKPTIAVINGWALGGGTEFMLTTDIRLMADDAQLGLPEIKLGLFPGGGGSQRLMRQISLCQAKYLMFTGDFLSAAEAVQMGLVNRSVPKSQLMNESMALARRIAEKSPWALRLLKSSMLHGADMPLSAALNHEMATISLVLDTDDAHEGCSAFLEKRNPVFRGD
;
A
#
# COMPACT_ATOMS: atom_id res chain seq x y z
N MET A 1 -17.84 16.37 -18.35
CA MET A 1 -17.37 15.03 -17.97
C MET A 1 -17.01 15.10 -16.50
N THR A 2 -17.50 14.18 -15.67
CA THR A 2 -17.11 14.11 -14.25
C THR A 2 -15.66 13.63 -14.17
N GLU A 3 -14.84 14.29 -13.36
CA GLU A 3 -13.46 13.87 -13.11
C GLU A 3 -13.43 12.43 -12.56
N PRO A 4 -12.42 11.63 -12.96
CA PRO A 4 -12.31 10.26 -12.46
C PRO A 4 -12.03 10.24 -10.95
N HIS A 5 -12.61 9.27 -10.23
CA HIS A 5 -12.41 9.12 -8.78
C HIS A 5 -10.95 8.80 -8.40
N VAL A 6 -10.24 8.15 -9.30
CA VAL A 6 -8.80 7.85 -9.20
C VAL A 6 -8.18 8.24 -10.53
N SER A 7 -7.13 9.04 -10.50
CA SER A 7 -6.32 9.38 -11.66
C SER A 7 -4.99 8.66 -11.61
N ILE A 8 -4.44 8.39 -12.78
CA ILE A 8 -3.09 7.81 -12.90
C ILE A 8 -2.23 8.68 -13.81
N ARG A 9 -0.95 8.70 -13.53
CA ARG A 9 0.07 9.25 -14.42
C ARG A 9 1.33 8.40 -14.35
N LYS A 10 2.17 8.50 -15.35
CA LYS A 10 3.46 7.79 -15.42
C LYS A 10 4.59 8.79 -15.45
N GLU A 11 5.63 8.56 -14.65
CA GLU A 11 6.88 9.32 -14.62
C GLU A 11 8.06 8.35 -14.76
N GLY A 12 8.51 8.11 -15.99
CA GLY A 12 9.48 7.05 -16.29
C GLY A 12 8.93 5.68 -15.87
N ALA A 13 9.67 4.94 -15.06
CA ALA A 13 9.28 3.62 -14.56
C ALA A 13 8.39 3.66 -13.30
N VAL A 14 7.91 4.84 -12.90
CA VAL A 14 7.04 5.00 -11.73
C VAL A 14 5.61 5.33 -12.17
N GLY A 15 4.65 4.48 -11.80
CA GLY A 15 3.22 4.74 -11.93
C GLY A 15 2.71 5.47 -10.69
N VAL A 16 2.05 6.60 -10.86
CA VAL A 16 1.46 7.36 -9.76
C VAL A 16 -0.05 7.27 -9.82
N MET A 17 -0.64 6.73 -8.76
CA MET A 17 -2.09 6.66 -8.54
C MET A 17 -2.48 7.77 -7.56
N THR A 18 -3.49 8.56 -7.91
CA THR A 18 -3.97 9.66 -7.07
C THR A 18 -5.47 9.51 -6.80
N PHE A 19 -5.85 9.43 -5.54
CA PHE A 19 -7.26 9.51 -5.12
C PHE A 19 -7.78 10.92 -5.36
N ASN A 20 -8.86 11.07 -6.13
CA ASN A 20 -9.31 12.35 -6.68
C ASN A 20 -10.78 12.65 -6.35
N ARG A 21 -11.14 12.57 -5.07
CA ARG A 21 -12.46 12.98 -4.55
C ARG A 21 -12.31 13.94 -3.35
N PRO A 22 -11.68 15.12 -3.51
CA PRO A 22 -11.36 16.01 -2.38
C PRO A 22 -12.61 16.49 -1.64
N LYS A 23 -13.74 16.66 -2.31
CA LYS A 23 -15.01 17.09 -1.70
C LYS A 23 -15.54 16.12 -0.65
N THR A 24 -15.24 14.84 -0.79
CA THR A 24 -15.62 13.79 0.16
C THR A 24 -14.40 13.23 0.90
N MET A 25 -13.27 13.95 0.91
CA MET A 25 -12.04 13.51 1.56
C MET A 25 -11.60 12.11 1.13
N ASN A 26 -11.76 11.77 -0.14
CA ASN A 26 -11.42 10.48 -0.73
C ASN A 26 -12.07 9.28 -0.04
N THR A 27 -13.27 9.43 0.58
CA THR A 27 -13.93 8.33 1.29
C THR A 27 -14.26 7.17 0.37
N LEU A 28 -14.19 5.96 0.95
CA LEU A 28 -14.40 4.70 0.26
C LEU A 28 -15.89 4.36 0.20
N ASP A 29 -16.38 4.21 -1.01
CA ASP A 29 -17.62 3.57 -1.41
C ASP A 29 -17.31 2.59 -2.55
N VAL A 30 -18.28 1.79 -2.98
CA VAL A 30 -18.07 0.82 -4.05
C VAL A 30 -17.51 1.46 -5.34
N PRO A 31 -18.04 2.61 -5.83
CA PRO A 31 -17.47 3.28 -7.00
C PRO A 31 -16.00 3.68 -6.84
N MET A 32 -15.60 4.17 -5.65
CA MET A 32 -14.20 4.51 -5.37
C MET A 32 -13.31 3.28 -5.38
N VAL A 33 -13.72 2.21 -4.70
CA VAL A 33 -12.95 0.96 -4.60
C VAL A 33 -12.79 0.30 -5.98
N LEU A 34 -13.83 0.31 -6.82
CA LEU A 34 -13.72 -0.19 -8.19
C LEU A 34 -12.84 0.69 -9.09
N ALA A 35 -12.83 2.02 -8.88
CA ALA A 35 -11.91 2.91 -9.57
C ALA A 35 -10.45 2.65 -9.16
N MET A 36 -10.19 2.34 -7.88
CA MET A 36 -8.88 1.90 -7.39
C MET A 36 -8.43 0.62 -8.08
N GLU A 37 -9.33 -0.37 -8.19
CA GLU A 37 -9.03 -1.65 -8.85
C GLU A 37 -8.69 -1.47 -10.33
N LYS A 38 -9.45 -0.64 -11.04
CA LYS A 38 -9.17 -0.31 -12.44
C LYS A 38 -7.80 0.34 -12.61
N ALA A 39 -7.50 1.34 -11.78
CA ALA A 39 -6.21 2.02 -11.82
C ALA A 39 -5.04 1.08 -11.48
N LEU A 40 -5.21 0.19 -10.50
CA LEU A 40 -4.22 -0.85 -10.19
C LEU A 40 -3.97 -1.75 -11.40
N THR A 41 -5.05 -2.26 -12.03
CA THR A 41 -4.94 -3.13 -13.21
C THR A 41 -4.15 -2.46 -14.33
N GLU A 42 -4.44 -1.20 -14.62
CA GLU A 42 -3.78 -0.44 -15.68
C GLU A 42 -2.28 -0.25 -15.40
N LEU A 43 -1.93 0.13 -14.16
CA LEU A 43 -0.53 0.31 -13.77
C LEU A 43 0.22 -1.02 -13.61
N GLU A 44 -0.45 -2.08 -13.16
CA GLU A 44 0.16 -3.39 -12.97
C GLU A 44 0.50 -4.07 -14.31
N THR A 45 -0.36 -3.90 -15.32
CA THR A 45 -0.17 -4.48 -16.66
C THR A 45 0.75 -3.67 -17.57
N ASP A 46 1.04 -2.41 -17.25
CA ASP A 46 2.01 -1.60 -18.01
C ASP A 46 3.44 -2.09 -17.76
N SER A 47 4.08 -2.69 -18.75
CA SER A 47 5.45 -3.24 -18.66
C SER A 47 6.52 -2.20 -18.36
N GLU A 48 6.29 -0.92 -18.68
CA GLU A 48 7.23 0.15 -18.38
C GLU A 48 7.16 0.62 -16.92
N VAL A 49 6.05 0.34 -16.22
CA VAL A 49 5.90 0.68 -14.80
C VAL A 49 6.54 -0.41 -13.95
N ARG A 50 7.45 -0.03 -13.06
CA ARG A 50 8.17 -0.93 -12.13
C ARG A 50 7.80 -0.73 -10.67
N VAL A 51 7.32 0.46 -10.28
CA VAL A 51 6.94 0.83 -8.90
C VAL A 51 5.67 1.67 -8.93
N LEU A 52 4.78 1.48 -7.96
CA LEU A 52 3.58 2.29 -7.78
C LEU A 52 3.74 3.24 -6.60
N VAL A 53 3.41 4.50 -6.83
CA VAL A 53 3.26 5.54 -5.80
C VAL A 53 1.78 5.89 -5.69
N ILE A 54 1.23 5.92 -4.47
CA ILE A 54 -0.19 6.09 -4.21
C ILE A 54 -0.39 7.25 -3.22
N THR A 55 -1.20 8.25 -3.59
CA THR A 55 -1.40 9.47 -2.78
C THR A 55 -2.81 10.05 -2.92
N GLY A 56 -3.15 11.04 -2.11
CA GLY A 56 -4.34 11.89 -2.29
C GLY A 56 -4.07 13.10 -3.19
N CYS A 57 -5.12 13.70 -3.75
CA CYS A 57 -5.02 14.80 -4.70
C CYS A 57 -4.82 16.18 -4.06
N ASP A 58 -5.09 16.32 -2.76
CA ASP A 58 -4.97 17.58 -2.02
C ASP A 58 -4.03 17.46 -0.82
N ASP A 59 -3.76 18.57 -0.14
CA ASP A 59 -2.84 18.60 1.00
C ASP A 59 -3.48 18.15 2.33
N ARG A 60 -4.76 17.74 2.33
CA ARG A 60 -5.50 17.47 3.55
C ARG A 60 -5.73 15.99 3.81
N THR A 61 -5.88 15.21 2.75
CA THR A 61 -6.41 13.86 2.91
C THR A 61 -5.76 12.86 1.96
N PHE A 62 -5.25 11.78 2.54
CA PHE A 62 -4.98 10.56 1.80
C PHE A 62 -6.30 9.83 1.52
N VAL A 63 -6.92 9.24 2.54
CA VAL A 63 -8.26 8.62 2.51
C VAL A 63 -8.88 8.73 3.91
N ALA A 64 -10.04 9.36 4.06
CA ALA A 64 -10.68 9.59 5.37
C ALA A 64 -11.64 8.48 5.82
N GLY A 65 -11.49 7.27 5.28
CA GLY A 65 -12.28 6.10 5.71
C GLY A 65 -13.43 5.75 4.79
N GLY A 66 -14.35 4.92 5.28
CA GLY A 66 -15.58 4.55 4.57
C GLY A 66 -16.56 5.71 4.45
N ASN A 67 -17.35 5.73 3.39
CA ASN A 67 -18.46 6.67 3.27
C ASN A 67 -19.57 6.26 4.27
N ILE A 68 -19.72 7.03 5.35
CA ILE A 68 -20.63 6.70 6.46
C ILE A 68 -22.09 6.66 6.01
N ALA A 69 -22.52 7.52 5.08
CA ALA A 69 -23.89 7.49 4.56
C ALA A 69 -24.14 6.19 3.77
N ASP A 70 -23.18 5.77 2.97
CA ASP A 70 -23.21 4.52 2.23
C ASP A 70 -23.21 3.30 3.16
N LEU A 71 -22.35 3.28 4.19
CA LEU A 71 -22.32 2.25 5.22
C LEU A 71 -23.65 2.15 5.98
N ASN A 72 -24.24 3.29 6.38
CA ASN A 72 -25.52 3.33 7.11
C ASN A 72 -26.71 2.88 6.27
N SER A 73 -26.61 2.91 4.95
CA SER A 73 -27.67 2.46 4.03
C SER A 73 -27.82 0.93 3.95
N ARG A 74 -26.81 0.17 4.42
CA ARG A 74 -26.76 -1.29 4.31
C ARG A 74 -26.84 -1.96 5.70
N ARG A 75 -27.40 -3.16 5.72
CA ARG A 75 -27.45 -3.98 6.93
C ARG A 75 -27.13 -5.44 6.64
N GLY A 76 -26.42 -6.08 7.57
CA GLY A 76 -26.17 -7.52 7.57
C GLY A 76 -25.61 -8.05 6.25
N LEU A 77 -26.34 -8.97 5.62
CA LEU A 77 -25.90 -9.65 4.41
C LEU A 77 -25.68 -8.70 3.21
N ALA A 78 -26.48 -7.66 3.08
CA ALA A 78 -26.30 -6.66 2.02
C ALA A 78 -24.95 -5.93 2.15
N HIS A 79 -24.56 -5.57 3.40
CA HIS A 79 -23.23 -5.02 3.61
C HIS A 79 -22.12 -6.00 3.21
N TYR A 80 -22.27 -7.28 3.59
CA TYR A 80 -21.28 -8.32 3.24
C TYR A 80 -21.12 -8.48 1.73
N GLN A 81 -22.23 -8.63 1.01
CA GLN A 81 -22.22 -8.89 -0.44
C GLN A 81 -21.83 -7.68 -1.28
N ASP A 82 -22.37 -6.50 -0.96
CA ASP A 82 -22.27 -5.33 -1.81
C ASP A 82 -20.99 -4.51 -1.54
N PHE A 83 -20.42 -4.59 -0.33
CA PHE A 83 -19.28 -3.79 0.07
C PHE A 83 -18.10 -4.60 0.58
N ALA A 84 -18.29 -5.45 1.61
CA ALA A 84 -17.18 -6.11 2.28
C ALA A 84 -16.41 -7.03 1.33
N LEU A 85 -17.09 -7.83 0.50
CA LEU A 85 -16.43 -8.68 -0.50
C LEU A 85 -15.62 -7.86 -1.50
N VAL A 86 -16.14 -6.72 -1.94
CA VAL A 86 -15.47 -5.86 -2.93
C VAL A 86 -14.21 -5.23 -2.32
N ILE A 87 -14.32 -4.61 -1.13
CA ILE A 87 -13.19 -3.94 -0.49
C ILE A 87 -12.07 -4.94 -0.14
N HIS A 88 -12.42 -6.11 0.41
CA HIS A 88 -11.42 -7.13 0.74
C HIS A 88 -10.71 -7.67 -0.49
N ARG A 89 -11.44 -7.93 -1.59
CA ARG A 89 -10.85 -8.37 -2.86
C ARG A 89 -9.88 -7.34 -3.40
N VAL A 90 -10.28 -6.07 -3.44
CA VAL A 90 -9.45 -5.01 -3.99
C VAL A 90 -8.24 -4.73 -3.10
N PHE A 91 -8.40 -4.67 -1.78
CA PHE A 91 -7.29 -4.46 -0.85
C PHE A 91 -6.26 -5.60 -0.93
N ARG A 92 -6.72 -6.86 -1.04
CA ARG A 92 -5.84 -8.00 -1.27
C ARG A 92 -5.07 -7.87 -2.58
N ARG A 93 -5.68 -7.40 -3.67
CA ARG A 93 -4.97 -7.15 -4.93
C ARG A 93 -3.84 -6.13 -4.80
N PHE A 94 -4.00 -5.08 -3.98
CA PHE A 94 -2.90 -4.15 -3.70
C PHE A 94 -1.77 -4.81 -2.91
N GLU A 95 -2.11 -5.61 -1.93
CA GLU A 95 -1.16 -6.35 -1.09
C GLU A 95 -0.36 -7.37 -1.92
N GLU A 96 -1.03 -8.10 -2.82
CA GLU A 96 -0.45 -9.11 -3.72
C GLU A 96 0.10 -8.54 -5.04
N CYS A 97 0.01 -7.22 -5.25
CA CYS A 97 0.52 -6.58 -6.47
C CYS A 97 1.97 -6.97 -6.73
N ALA A 98 2.26 -7.41 -7.96
CA ALA A 98 3.59 -7.87 -8.35
C ALA A 98 4.67 -6.78 -8.29
N LYS A 99 4.25 -5.50 -8.31
CA LYS A 99 5.15 -4.33 -8.26
C LYS A 99 5.19 -3.77 -6.84
N PRO A 100 6.35 -3.26 -6.37
CA PRO A 100 6.42 -2.54 -5.11
C PRO A 100 5.46 -1.36 -5.07
N THR A 101 4.80 -1.16 -3.93
CA THR A 101 3.82 -0.11 -3.69
C THR A 101 4.29 0.82 -2.58
N ILE A 102 4.20 2.13 -2.81
CA ILE A 102 4.57 3.17 -1.83
C ILE A 102 3.34 4.03 -1.54
N ALA A 103 2.81 3.98 -0.32
CA ALA A 103 1.82 4.93 0.14
C ALA A 103 2.51 6.25 0.53
N VAL A 104 2.03 7.34 -0.05
CA VAL A 104 2.46 8.71 0.22
C VAL A 104 1.33 9.43 0.94
N ILE A 105 1.40 9.39 2.27
CA ILE A 105 0.32 9.82 3.16
C ILE A 105 0.42 11.34 3.35
N ASN A 106 -0.26 12.06 2.46
CA ASN A 106 -0.21 13.52 2.34
C ASN A 106 -1.10 14.28 3.35
N GLY A 107 -1.89 13.55 4.14
CA GLY A 107 -2.81 14.10 5.13
C GLY A 107 -3.50 12.99 5.90
N TRP A 108 -4.79 13.14 6.20
CA TRP A 108 -5.54 12.17 7.00
C TRP A 108 -5.66 10.82 6.31
N ALA A 109 -5.24 9.77 7.01
CA ALA A 109 -5.46 8.37 6.68
C ALA A 109 -6.28 7.74 7.80
N LEU A 110 -7.61 7.72 7.71
CA LEU A 110 -8.48 7.30 8.79
C LEU A 110 -9.33 6.09 8.40
N GLY A 111 -9.59 5.20 9.36
CA GLY A 111 -10.44 4.03 9.15
C GLY A 111 -9.99 3.23 7.93
N GLY A 112 -10.88 3.05 6.95
CA GLY A 112 -10.57 2.39 5.68
C GLY A 112 -9.33 2.93 4.95
N GLY A 113 -8.95 4.20 5.20
CA GLY A 113 -7.70 4.78 4.67
C GLY A 113 -6.46 4.22 5.35
N THR A 114 -6.50 4.06 6.67
CA THR A 114 -5.46 3.33 7.40
C THR A 114 -5.45 1.86 7.01
N GLU A 115 -6.61 1.22 6.87
CA GLU A 115 -6.72 -0.18 6.43
C GLU A 115 -6.10 -0.38 5.04
N PHE A 116 -6.34 0.56 4.12
CA PHE A 116 -5.73 0.54 2.79
C PHE A 116 -4.21 0.72 2.85
N MET A 117 -3.69 1.72 3.59
CA MET A 117 -2.24 1.90 3.67
C MET A 117 -1.51 0.68 4.23
N LEU A 118 -2.17 -0.12 5.10
CA LEU A 118 -1.61 -1.37 5.63
C LEU A 118 -1.40 -2.44 4.56
N THR A 119 -2.00 -2.30 3.36
CA THR A 119 -1.78 -3.19 2.22
C THR A 119 -0.59 -2.81 1.35
N THR A 120 0.03 -1.65 1.59
CA THR A 120 1.18 -1.18 0.82
C THR A 120 2.50 -1.60 1.43
N ASP A 121 3.55 -1.72 0.61
CA ASP A 121 4.85 -2.24 1.05
C ASP A 121 5.64 -1.20 1.85
N ILE A 122 5.63 0.05 1.39
CA ILE A 122 6.41 1.15 1.99
C ILE A 122 5.48 2.34 2.21
N ARG A 123 5.72 3.11 3.28
CA ARG A 123 4.89 4.25 3.66
C ARG A 123 5.75 5.45 4.05
N LEU A 124 5.53 6.57 3.36
CA LEU A 124 6.05 7.88 3.74
C LEU A 124 4.87 8.76 4.13
N MET A 125 5.03 9.59 5.14
CA MET A 125 3.95 10.38 5.70
C MET A 125 4.38 11.84 5.90
N ALA A 126 3.50 12.79 5.59
CA ALA A 126 3.72 14.18 5.93
C ALA A 126 3.77 14.34 7.46
N ASP A 127 4.65 15.20 7.96
CA ASP A 127 4.87 15.42 9.39
C ASP A 127 3.63 15.98 10.12
N ASP A 128 2.74 16.67 9.40
CA ASP A 128 1.47 17.19 9.89
C ASP A 128 0.27 16.26 9.63
N ALA A 129 0.49 15.10 8.99
CA ALA A 129 -0.56 14.14 8.73
C ALA A 129 -0.91 13.29 9.97
N GLN A 130 -2.08 12.69 9.95
CA GLN A 130 -2.57 11.81 11.02
C GLN A 130 -3.15 10.51 10.43
N LEU A 131 -2.99 9.43 11.17
CA LEU A 131 -3.63 8.16 10.86
C LEU A 131 -4.36 7.60 12.08
N GLY A 132 -5.32 6.70 11.87
CA GLY A 132 -6.04 6.05 12.96
C GLY A 132 -7.16 5.14 12.48
N LEU A 133 -7.70 4.38 13.41
CA LEU A 133 -8.82 3.45 13.20
C LEU A 133 -9.98 3.80 14.15
N PRO A 134 -10.72 4.90 13.86
CA PRO A 134 -11.72 5.46 14.79
C PRO A 134 -13.09 4.76 14.72
N GLU A 135 -13.23 3.64 14.04
CA GLU A 135 -14.50 2.93 13.81
C GLU A 135 -15.25 2.63 15.12
N ILE A 136 -14.53 2.39 16.20
CA ILE A 136 -15.13 2.10 17.52
C ILE A 136 -15.99 3.26 18.04
N LYS A 137 -15.66 4.50 17.66
CA LYS A 137 -16.44 5.69 18.01
C LYS A 137 -17.82 5.74 17.34
N LEU A 138 -18.01 4.90 16.32
CA LEU A 138 -19.27 4.72 15.59
C LEU A 138 -19.98 3.40 15.96
N GLY A 139 -19.48 2.67 16.95
CA GLY A 139 -19.99 1.33 17.29
C GLY A 139 -19.61 0.25 16.28
N LEU A 140 -18.57 0.50 15.48
CA LEU A 140 -18.02 -0.41 14.48
C LEU A 140 -16.60 -0.83 14.88
N PHE A 141 -15.99 -1.70 14.08
CA PHE A 141 -14.56 -2.00 14.15
C PHE A 141 -13.96 -2.00 12.74
N PRO A 142 -12.62 -1.90 12.59
CA PRO A 142 -11.95 -1.90 11.29
C PRO A 142 -12.26 -3.18 10.50
N GLY A 143 -13.18 -3.09 9.53
CA GLY A 143 -13.77 -4.21 8.81
C GLY A 143 -13.22 -4.42 7.39
N GLY A 144 -12.35 -3.54 6.89
CA GLY A 144 -11.65 -3.69 5.60
C GLY A 144 -10.32 -4.45 5.70
N GLY A 145 -10.06 -5.09 6.83
CA GLY A 145 -8.87 -5.89 7.10
C GLY A 145 -7.89 -5.26 8.10
N GLY A 146 -8.20 -4.07 8.63
CA GLY A 146 -7.35 -3.37 9.58
C GLY A 146 -7.12 -4.15 10.86
N SER A 147 -8.16 -4.78 11.42
CA SER A 147 -8.03 -5.61 12.61
C SER A 147 -7.05 -6.77 12.44
N GLN A 148 -6.93 -7.31 11.22
CA GLN A 148 -6.05 -8.44 10.93
C GLN A 148 -4.64 -8.00 10.52
N ARG A 149 -4.53 -6.96 9.67
CA ARG A 149 -3.24 -6.47 9.18
C ARG A 149 -2.46 -5.71 10.26
N LEU A 150 -3.15 -4.88 11.06
CA LEU A 150 -2.48 -4.08 12.08
C LEU A 150 -1.76 -4.95 13.12
N MET A 151 -2.44 -5.98 13.64
CA MET A 151 -1.86 -6.86 14.66
C MET A 151 -0.71 -7.74 14.14
N ARG A 152 -0.50 -7.81 12.80
CA ARG A 152 0.63 -8.49 12.17
C ARG A 152 1.82 -7.55 11.93
N GLN A 153 1.60 -6.25 12.03
CA GLN A 153 2.65 -5.24 11.75
C GLN A 153 3.18 -4.56 13.00
N ILE A 154 2.37 -4.49 14.08
CA ILE A 154 2.79 -3.97 15.39
C ILE A 154 2.41 -4.93 16.51
N SER A 155 2.85 -4.64 17.74
CA SER A 155 2.49 -5.49 18.88
C SER A 155 0.97 -5.52 19.10
N LEU A 156 0.46 -6.67 19.54
CA LEU A 156 -0.98 -6.85 19.78
C LEU A 156 -1.53 -5.85 20.83
N CYS A 157 -0.70 -5.46 21.81
CA CYS A 157 -1.07 -4.46 22.80
C CYS A 157 -1.31 -3.08 22.16
N GLN A 158 -0.40 -2.64 21.30
CA GLN A 158 -0.53 -1.37 20.55
C GLN A 158 -1.71 -1.42 19.58
N ALA A 159 -1.88 -2.52 18.86
CA ALA A 159 -3.03 -2.70 17.96
C ALA A 159 -4.38 -2.60 18.70
N LYS A 160 -4.50 -3.25 19.86
CA LYS A 160 -5.69 -3.15 20.71
C LYS A 160 -5.90 -1.74 21.24
N TYR A 161 -4.83 -1.07 21.71
CA TYR A 161 -4.92 0.31 22.19
C TYR A 161 -5.53 1.21 21.10
N LEU A 162 -4.97 1.21 19.91
CA LEU A 162 -5.45 2.05 18.81
C LEU A 162 -6.89 1.75 18.40
N MET A 163 -7.24 0.47 18.25
CA MET A 163 -8.58 0.08 17.81
C MET A 163 -9.64 0.24 18.90
N PHE A 164 -9.29 0.12 20.20
CA PHE A 164 -10.24 0.24 21.30
C PHE A 164 -10.50 1.69 21.69
N THR A 165 -9.49 2.56 21.59
CA THR A 165 -9.63 3.99 21.85
C THR A 165 -10.16 4.75 20.65
N GLY A 166 -9.77 4.31 19.43
CA GLY A 166 -10.00 5.04 18.19
C GLY A 166 -9.20 6.33 18.14
N ASP A 167 -8.10 6.43 18.88
CA ASP A 167 -7.23 7.60 18.88
C ASP A 167 -6.46 7.72 17.56
N PHE A 168 -6.06 8.95 17.23
CA PHE A 168 -5.25 9.24 16.07
C PHE A 168 -3.77 9.27 16.47
N LEU A 169 -2.93 8.80 15.56
CA LEU A 169 -1.48 8.88 15.66
C LEU A 169 -0.97 10.03 14.82
N SER A 170 -0.05 10.78 15.38
CA SER A 170 0.83 11.69 14.63
C SER A 170 1.78 10.89 13.74
N ALA A 171 2.39 11.56 12.76
CA ALA A 171 3.40 10.95 11.91
C ALA A 171 4.61 10.41 12.71
N ALA A 172 5.04 11.15 13.76
CA ALA A 172 6.14 10.72 14.63
C ALA A 172 5.82 9.43 15.39
N GLU A 173 4.61 9.33 15.97
CA GLU A 173 4.15 8.11 16.67
C GLU A 173 4.01 6.94 15.71
N ALA A 174 3.50 7.16 14.50
CA ALA A 174 3.37 6.13 13.47
C ALA A 174 4.74 5.56 13.05
N VAL A 175 5.77 6.41 12.92
CA VAL A 175 7.15 5.98 12.69
C VAL A 175 7.71 5.21 13.89
N GLN A 176 7.50 5.71 15.10
CA GLN A 176 7.96 5.04 16.32
C GLN A 176 7.33 3.65 16.50
N MET A 177 6.07 3.47 16.09
CA MET A 177 5.38 2.18 16.12
C MET A 177 5.76 1.25 14.97
N GLY A 178 6.52 1.71 13.98
CA GLY A 178 6.88 0.93 12.79
C GLY A 178 5.77 0.80 11.74
N LEU A 179 4.71 1.59 11.84
CA LEU A 179 3.62 1.62 10.84
C LEU A 179 3.98 2.43 9.60
N VAL A 180 4.90 3.37 9.73
CA VAL A 180 5.38 4.26 8.66
C VAL A 180 6.90 4.24 8.67
N ASN A 181 7.51 4.14 7.49
CA ASN A 181 8.97 4.06 7.37
C ASN A 181 9.65 5.39 7.68
N ARG A 182 9.07 6.50 7.25
CA ARG A 182 9.59 7.86 7.52
C ARG A 182 8.46 8.89 7.50
N SER A 183 8.56 9.90 8.37
CA SER A 183 7.86 11.17 8.24
C SER A 183 8.79 12.22 7.66
N VAL A 184 8.26 13.10 6.82
CA VAL A 184 9.03 14.17 6.17
C VAL A 184 8.16 15.43 6.09
N PRO A 185 8.77 16.63 6.00
CA PRO A 185 8.02 17.86 5.77
C PRO A 185 7.09 17.71 4.55
N LYS A 186 5.82 18.12 4.69
CA LYS A 186 4.82 17.99 3.64
C LYS A 186 5.31 18.49 2.27
N SER A 187 6.01 19.62 2.24
CA SER A 187 6.56 20.21 1.02
C SER A 187 7.60 19.32 0.31
N GLN A 188 8.20 18.37 1.02
CA GLN A 188 9.22 17.47 0.49
C GLN A 188 8.65 16.06 0.23
N LEU A 189 7.45 15.72 0.75
CA LEU A 189 6.90 14.39 0.78
C LEU A 189 6.89 13.71 -0.60
N MET A 190 6.33 14.37 -1.61
CA MET A 190 6.24 13.79 -2.96
C MET A 190 7.64 13.63 -3.58
N ASN A 191 8.53 14.61 -3.43
CA ASN A 191 9.88 14.55 -3.98
C ASN A 191 10.69 13.39 -3.38
N GLU A 192 10.65 13.24 -2.04
CA GLU A 192 11.32 12.12 -1.35
C GLU A 192 10.72 10.76 -1.74
N SER A 193 9.40 10.68 -1.89
CA SER A 193 8.71 9.46 -2.30
C SER A 193 9.07 9.07 -3.73
N MET A 194 9.09 10.02 -4.66
CA MET A 194 9.49 9.79 -6.04
C MET A 194 10.98 9.43 -6.17
N ALA A 195 11.86 10.03 -5.38
CA ALA A 195 13.27 9.66 -5.33
C ALA A 195 13.46 8.21 -4.85
N LEU A 196 12.71 7.80 -3.81
CA LEU A 196 12.71 6.42 -3.34
C LEU A 196 12.16 5.46 -4.41
N ALA A 197 11.04 5.81 -5.05
CA ALA A 197 10.42 4.99 -6.09
C ALA A 197 11.37 4.76 -7.28
N ARG A 198 12.04 5.82 -7.76
CA ARG A 198 13.03 5.70 -8.85
C ARG A 198 14.18 4.78 -8.45
N ARG A 199 14.70 4.91 -7.23
CA ARG A 199 15.79 4.06 -6.71
C ARG A 199 15.38 2.58 -6.60
N ILE A 200 14.10 2.29 -6.29
CA ILE A 200 13.56 0.92 -6.28
C ILE A 200 13.37 0.42 -7.73
N ALA A 201 12.88 1.29 -8.62
CA ALA A 201 12.66 0.95 -10.03
C ALA A 201 13.96 0.60 -10.80
N GLU A 202 15.15 0.99 -10.28
CA GLU A 202 16.46 0.58 -10.79
C GLU A 202 16.84 -0.87 -10.45
N LYS A 203 16.06 -1.56 -9.59
CA LYS A 203 16.34 -2.94 -9.20
C LYS A 203 15.67 -3.93 -10.15
N SER A 204 16.12 -5.19 -10.13
CA SER A 204 15.51 -6.25 -10.93
C SER A 204 14.02 -6.40 -10.58
N PRO A 205 13.10 -6.24 -11.54
CA PRO A 205 11.67 -6.42 -11.32
C PRO A 205 11.30 -7.82 -10.83
N TRP A 206 11.97 -8.86 -11.38
CA TRP A 206 11.73 -10.24 -10.96
C TRP A 206 12.18 -10.50 -9.53
N ALA A 207 13.37 -10.01 -9.15
CA ALA A 207 13.86 -10.16 -7.78
C ALA A 207 12.93 -9.46 -6.78
N LEU A 208 12.47 -8.24 -7.06
CA LEU A 208 11.53 -7.51 -6.22
C LEU A 208 10.18 -8.23 -6.09
N ARG A 209 9.61 -8.70 -7.21
CA ARG A 209 8.36 -9.44 -7.23
C ARG A 209 8.42 -10.72 -6.41
N LEU A 210 9.45 -11.53 -6.64
CA LEU A 210 9.61 -12.82 -5.97
C LEU A 210 9.96 -12.65 -4.48
N LEU A 211 10.76 -11.64 -4.12
CA LEU A 211 11.04 -11.28 -2.73
C LEU A 211 9.75 -10.88 -2.01
N LYS A 212 8.96 -9.97 -2.59
CA LYS A 212 7.67 -9.54 -2.02
C LYS A 212 6.74 -10.75 -1.80
N SER A 213 6.59 -11.59 -2.82
CA SER A 213 5.77 -12.81 -2.74
C SER A 213 6.26 -13.75 -1.65
N SER A 214 7.56 -13.99 -1.56
CA SER A 214 8.16 -14.84 -0.53
C SER A 214 7.92 -14.31 0.88
N MET A 215 8.09 -13.00 1.10
CA MET A 215 7.83 -12.37 2.40
C MET A 215 6.35 -12.43 2.78
N LEU A 216 5.45 -12.11 1.85
CA LEU A 216 4.01 -12.07 2.10
C LEU A 216 3.47 -13.46 2.48
N HIS A 217 3.79 -14.49 1.70
CA HIS A 217 3.32 -15.84 1.96
C HIS A 217 4.05 -16.48 3.15
N GLY A 218 5.36 -16.23 3.28
CA GLY A 218 6.17 -16.76 4.36
C GLY A 218 5.74 -16.27 5.75
N ALA A 219 5.17 -15.07 5.85
CA ALA A 219 4.73 -14.51 7.13
C ALA A 219 3.64 -15.32 7.85
N ASP A 220 2.83 -16.06 7.12
CA ASP A 220 1.77 -16.91 7.67
C ASP A 220 2.16 -18.41 7.72
N MET A 221 3.40 -18.77 7.34
CA MET A 221 3.89 -20.15 7.36
C MET A 221 4.68 -20.47 8.63
N PRO A 222 4.71 -21.74 9.09
CA PRO A 222 5.75 -22.18 10.03
C PRO A 222 7.14 -21.92 9.45
N LEU A 223 8.11 -21.50 10.28
CA LEU A 223 9.43 -21.05 9.82
C LEU A 223 10.12 -22.07 8.87
N SER A 224 10.05 -23.36 9.18
CA SER A 224 10.64 -24.39 8.32
C SER A 224 10.03 -24.46 6.92
N ALA A 225 8.72 -24.26 6.81
CA ALA A 225 8.03 -24.19 5.51
C ALA A 225 8.36 -22.88 4.77
N ALA A 226 8.42 -21.76 5.49
CA ALA A 226 8.82 -20.47 4.94
C ALA A 226 10.24 -20.51 4.36
N LEU A 227 11.20 -21.13 5.08
CA LEU A 227 12.58 -21.29 4.59
C LEU A 227 12.66 -22.18 3.34
N ASN A 228 11.87 -23.25 3.27
CA ASN A 228 11.78 -24.08 2.06
C ASN A 228 11.18 -23.30 0.88
N HIS A 229 10.14 -22.48 1.15
CA HIS A 229 9.57 -21.61 0.15
C HIS A 229 10.57 -20.56 -0.35
N GLU A 230 11.35 -19.95 0.56
CA GLU A 230 12.42 -19.01 0.23
C GLU A 230 13.49 -19.65 -0.65
N MET A 231 13.98 -20.87 -0.29
CA MET A 231 14.97 -21.58 -1.11
C MET A 231 14.46 -21.86 -2.54
N ALA A 232 13.21 -22.26 -2.68
CA ALA A 232 12.62 -22.46 -4.01
C ALA A 232 12.51 -21.14 -4.77
N THR A 233 12.08 -20.08 -4.09
CA THR A 233 11.86 -18.75 -4.70
C THR A 233 13.18 -18.11 -5.14
N ILE A 234 14.24 -18.16 -4.32
CA ILE A 234 15.55 -17.61 -4.70
C ILE A 234 16.19 -18.38 -5.87
N SER A 235 15.91 -19.69 -5.98
CA SER A 235 16.39 -20.46 -7.14
C SER A 235 15.79 -19.98 -8.44
N LEU A 236 14.50 -19.57 -8.43
CA LEU A 236 13.88 -18.94 -9.61
C LEU A 236 14.50 -17.58 -9.95
N VAL A 237 14.88 -16.79 -8.94
CA VAL A 237 15.59 -15.51 -9.17
C VAL A 237 16.94 -15.74 -9.82
N LEU A 238 17.69 -16.76 -9.36
CA LEU A 238 19.02 -17.07 -9.89
C LEU A 238 19.00 -17.58 -11.34
N ASP A 239 17.85 -17.98 -11.86
CA ASP A 239 17.66 -18.39 -13.24
C ASP A 239 17.33 -17.22 -14.20
N THR A 240 17.30 -15.98 -13.70
CA THR A 240 17.01 -14.78 -14.49
C THR A 240 18.30 -14.14 -15.05
N ASP A 241 18.20 -13.51 -16.23
CA ASP A 241 19.31 -12.74 -16.82
C ASP A 241 19.71 -11.56 -15.92
N ASP A 242 18.75 -10.93 -15.24
CA ASP A 242 19.01 -9.87 -14.27
C ASP A 242 19.90 -10.32 -13.09
N ALA A 243 19.75 -11.55 -12.60
CA ALA A 243 20.61 -12.07 -11.53
C ALA A 243 22.05 -12.25 -12.00
N HIS A 244 22.23 -12.75 -13.20
CA HIS A 244 23.56 -12.91 -13.82
C HIS A 244 24.20 -11.55 -14.15
N GLU A 245 23.42 -10.60 -14.66
CA GLU A 245 23.86 -9.21 -14.87
C GLU A 245 24.31 -8.58 -13.55
N GLY A 246 23.54 -8.72 -12.49
CA GLY A 246 23.89 -8.18 -11.18
C GLY A 246 25.20 -8.72 -10.63
N CYS A 247 25.41 -10.04 -10.73
CA CYS A 247 26.65 -10.70 -10.32
C CYS A 247 27.84 -10.26 -11.17
N SER A 248 27.68 -10.23 -12.49
CA SER A 248 28.73 -9.82 -13.43
C SER A 248 29.15 -8.36 -13.22
N ALA A 249 28.17 -7.46 -13.11
CA ALA A 249 28.41 -6.05 -12.86
C ALA A 249 29.16 -5.80 -11.54
N PHE A 250 28.82 -6.57 -10.48
CA PHE A 250 29.53 -6.50 -9.20
C PHE A 250 31.01 -6.91 -9.34
N LEU A 251 31.29 -8.01 -10.04
CA LEU A 251 32.65 -8.50 -10.26
C LEU A 251 33.48 -7.52 -11.13
N GLU A 252 32.83 -6.89 -12.10
CA GLU A 252 33.42 -5.92 -13.03
C GLU A 252 33.46 -4.49 -12.43
N LYS A 253 32.94 -4.26 -11.24
CA LYS A 253 32.87 -2.96 -10.56
C LYS A 253 32.15 -1.87 -11.37
N ARG A 254 31.09 -2.24 -12.08
CA ARG A 254 30.19 -1.34 -12.81
C ARG A 254 28.77 -1.38 -12.24
N ASN A 255 27.94 -0.42 -12.62
CA ASN A 255 26.52 -0.45 -12.28
C ASN A 255 25.78 -1.48 -13.14
N PRO A 256 24.90 -2.31 -12.56
CA PRO A 256 24.05 -3.24 -13.30
C PRO A 256 22.95 -2.51 -14.08
N VAL A 257 22.51 -3.12 -15.18
CA VAL A 257 21.36 -2.66 -15.98
C VAL A 257 20.32 -3.77 -16.01
N PHE A 258 19.32 -3.68 -15.14
CA PHE A 258 18.27 -4.68 -15.05
C PHE A 258 17.16 -4.42 -16.06
N ARG A 259 16.79 -5.44 -16.83
CA ARG A 259 15.78 -5.38 -17.89
C ARG A 259 14.45 -6.00 -17.50
N GLY A 260 14.47 -6.97 -16.57
CA GLY A 260 13.29 -7.70 -16.13
C GLY A 260 13.00 -8.93 -16.97
N ASP A 261 14.05 -9.57 -17.47
CA ASP A 261 14.04 -10.78 -18.28
C ASP A 261 14.92 -11.90 -17.67
#